data_77d01cca6684031c65a4e2716d58591c
#
_entry.id   77d01cca6684031c65a4e2716d58591c
#
_cell.length_a   1.000
_cell.length_b   1.000
_cell.length_c   1.000
_cell.angle_alpha   90.00
_cell.angle_beta   90.00
_cell.angle_gamma   90.00
#
_symmetry.space_group_name_H-M   'P 1'
#
loop_
_entity.id
_entity.type
_entity.pdbx_description
1 polymer ?
#
loop_
_entity_poly.entity_id
_entity_poly.type
_entity_poly.pdbx_seq_one_letter_code
_entity_poly.pdbx_strand_id
1 'polypeptide(L)'
;RKLRRVFVIGSAIPLIAYIFWQLVTLGSIDSSTFIGLMAEHAGLNGFLLALREVVTSPHVELAVHLFADLALATSFLGVALGLFDYLADLFQRRNSVTGRLQTGAITFLPPLAFALFYPRGFVMALGYAGVALSILALLLPSLLAWKSRQQHARQGYRVAGGKPLLCIVFACGVVIILVQFLIA
;
A
#
# COMPACT_ATOMS: atom_id res chain seq x y z
N ARG A 1 16.48 -12.35 18.04
CA ARG A 1 15.67 -13.46 17.47
C ARG A 1 14.17 -13.26 17.64
N LYS A 2 13.68 -12.77 18.81
CA LYS A 2 12.25 -12.51 19.09
C LYS A 2 11.68 -11.44 18.12
N LEU A 3 12.37 -10.31 17.95
CA LEU A 3 11.95 -9.23 17.05
C LEU A 3 11.75 -9.70 15.61
N ARG A 4 12.67 -10.53 15.07
CA ARG A 4 12.53 -11.10 13.73
C ARG A 4 11.25 -11.94 13.59
N ARG A 5 10.91 -12.77 14.59
CA ARG A 5 9.68 -13.58 14.56
C ARG A 5 8.44 -12.69 14.52
N VAL A 6 8.42 -11.63 15.31
CA VAL A 6 7.30 -10.68 15.33
C VAL A 6 7.12 -10.04 13.93
N PHE A 7 8.19 -9.56 13.31
CA PHE A 7 8.11 -8.99 11.96
C PHE A 7 7.69 -10.02 10.91
N VAL A 8 8.24 -11.23 10.94
CA VAL A 8 7.90 -12.28 9.97
C VAL A 8 6.44 -12.72 10.12
N ILE A 9 5.98 -12.96 11.34
CA ILE A 9 4.59 -13.36 11.59
C ILE A 9 3.64 -12.21 11.26
N GLY A 10 3.96 -10.98 11.69
CA GLY A 10 3.14 -9.80 11.45
C GLY A 10 2.98 -9.47 9.95
N SER A 11 4.01 -9.73 9.13
CA SER A 11 3.91 -9.55 7.67
C SER A 11 3.33 -10.76 6.93
N ALA A 12 3.45 -11.96 7.48
CA ALA A 12 2.91 -13.17 6.87
C ALA A 12 1.36 -13.20 6.91
N ILE A 13 0.75 -12.70 7.99
CA ILE A 13 -0.71 -12.69 8.14
C ILE A 13 -1.39 -11.87 7.02
N PRO A 14 -1.04 -10.58 6.78
CA PRO A 14 -1.59 -9.83 5.66
C PRO A 14 -1.27 -10.45 4.30
N LEU A 15 -0.06 -10.98 4.12
CA LEU A 15 0.33 -11.63 2.86
C LEU A 15 -0.58 -12.82 2.53
N ILE A 16 -0.84 -13.69 3.51
CA ILE A 16 -1.74 -14.83 3.34
C ILE A 16 -3.16 -14.34 3.01
N ALA A 17 -3.65 -13.34 3.73
CA ALA A 17 -4.97 -12.76 3.48
C ALA A 17 -5.07 -12.20 2.05
N TYR A 18 -4.05 -11.48 1.57
CA TYR A 18 -4.01 -10.96 0.20
C TYR A 18 -3.93 -12.05 -0.87
N ILE A 19 -3.16 -13.13 -0.62
CA ILE A 19 -3.12 -14.27 -1.55
C ILE A 19 -4.51 -14.91 -1.65
N PHE A 20 -5.18 -15.17 -0.52
CA PHE A 20 -6.55 -15.73 -0.53
C PHE A 20 -7.52 -14.79 -1.25
N TRP A 21 -7.49 -13.50 -0.94
CA TRP A 21 -8.31 -12.51 -1.63
C TRP A 21 -8.10 -12.54 -3.15
N GLN A 22 -6.83 -12.54 -3.59
CA GLN A 22 -6.49 -12.58 -5.01
C GLN A 22 -6.98 -13.85 -5.70
N LEU A 23 -6.80 -15.00 -5.05
CA LEU A 23 -7.27 -16.29 -5.58
C LEU A 23 -8.79 -16.33 -5.70
N VAL A 24 -9.51 -15.87 -4.68
CA VAL A 24 -10.97 -15.81 -4.71
C VAL A 24 -11.44 -14.85 -5.80
N THR A 25 -10.88 -13.66 -5.88
CA THR A 25 -11.27 -12.66 -6.86
C THR A 25 -11.02 -13.12 -8.30
N LEU A 26 -9.81 -13.62 -8.60
CA LEU A 26 -9.48 -14.11 -9.95
C LEU A 26 -10.23 -15.40 -10.30
N GLY A 27 -10.59 -16.21 -9.30
CA GLY A 27 -11.37 -17.43 -9.53
C GLY A 27 -12.87 -17.20 -9.65
N SER A 28 -13.38 -16.06 -9.20
CA SER A 28 -14.82 -15.74 -9.21
C SER A 28 -15.23 -14.89 -10.41
N ILE A 29 -14.33 -14.07 -10.95
CA ILE A 29 -14.63 -13.18 -12.08
C ILE A 29 -14.14 -13.86 -13.36
N ASP A 30 -15.05 -13.99 -14.35
CA ASP A 30 -14.68 -14.54 -15.65
C ASP A 30 -13.64 -13.65 -16.36
N SER A 31 -12.70 -14.29 -17.06
CA SER A 31 -11.60 -13.60 -17.73
C SER A 31 -12.05 -12.56 -18.75
N SER A 32 -13.16 -12.79 -19.44
CA SER A 32 -13.72 -11.85 -20.42
C SER A 32 -14.24 -10.59 -19.73
N THR A 33 -14.95 -10.74 -18.62
CA THR A 33 -15.43 -9.63 -17.78
C THR A 33 -14.26 -8.81 -17.23
N PHE A 34 -13.22 -9.48 -16.75
CA PHE A 34 -12.04 -8.80 -16.22
C PHE A 34 -11.31 -7.98 -17.29
N ILE A 35 -11.12 -8.53 -18.49
CA ILE A 35 -10.51 -7.82 -19.62
C ILE A 35 -11.38 -6.63 -20.03
N GLY A 36 -12.69 -6.78 -20.08
CA GLY A 36 -13.64 -5.69 -20.38
C GLY A 36 -13.53 -4.53 -19.39
N LEU A 37 -13.49 -4.82 -18.09
CA LEU A 37 -13.33 -3.82 -17.05
C LEU A 37 -11.99 -3.05 -17.15
N MET A 38 -10.93 -3.74 -17.53
CA MET A 38 -9.62 -3.12 -17.77
C MET A 38 -9.65 -2.21 -19.01
N ALA A 39 -10.30 -2.63 -20.08
CA ALA A 39 -10.41 -1.87 -21.33
C ALA A 39 -11.27 -0.59 -21.16
N GLU A 40 -12.35 -0.67 -20.39
CA GLU A 40 -13.24 0.47 -20.13
C GLU A 40 -12.70 1.46 -19.10
N HIS A 41 -11.53 1.23 -18.54
CA HIS A 41 -10.99 2.02 -17.41
C HIS A 41 -12.01 2.17 -16.26
N ALA A 42 -12.81 1.14 -16.04
CA ALA A 42 -13.90 1.15 -15.08
C ALA A 42 -13.43 1.32 -13.60
N GLY A 43 -12.13 1.16 -13.36
CA GLY A 43 -11.49 1.38 -12.08
C GLY A 43 -12.08 0.52 -10.95
N LEU A 44 -12.01 1.02 -9.73
CA LEU A 44 -12.51 0.31 -8.54
C LEU A 44 -14.02 0.07 -8.59
N ASN A 45 -14.78 1.04 -9.11
CA ASN A 45 -16.24 0.93 -9.17
C ASN A 45 -16.71 -0.18 -10.13
N GLY A 46 -16.11 -0.29 -11.31
CA GLY A 46 -16.41 -1.37 -12.24
C GLY A 46 -16.07 -2.74 -11.68
N PHE A 47 -14.94 -2.84 -10.98
CA PHE A 47 -14.55 -4.06 -10.28
C PHE A 47 -15.56 -4.47 -9.18
N LEU A 48 -16.01 -3.50 -8.38
CA LEU A 48 -17.03 -3.77 -7.34
C LEU A 48 -18.37 -4.18 -7.93
N LEU A 49 -18.77 -3.60 -9.08
CA LEU A 49 -20.00 -4.00 -9.79
C LEU A 49 -19.90 -5.45 -10.30
N ALA A 50 -18.78 -5.81 -10.94
CA ALA A 50 -18.57 -7.18 -11.40
C ALA A 50 -18.56 -8.20 -10.25
N LEU A 51 -17.95 -7.82 -9.11
CA LEU A 51 -17.95 -8.66 -7.93
C LEU A 51 -19.38 -8.83 -7.37
N ARG A 52 -20.21 -7.79 -7.45
CA ARG A 52 -21.60 -7.81 -7.02
C ARG A 52 -22.47 -8.75 -7.88
N GLU A 53 -22.23 -8.85 -9.18
CA GLU A 53 -22.94 -9.78 -10.06
C GLU A 53 -22.66 -11.25 -9.72
N VAL A 54 -21.46 -11.55 -9.25
CA VAL A 54 -21.07 -12.90 -8.81
C VAL A 54 -21.64 -13.25 -7.44
N VAL A 55 -21.84 -12.24 -6.58
CA VAL A 55 -22.33 -12.42 -5.20
C VAL A 55 -23.86 -12.35 -5.18
N THR A 56 -24.50 -13.50 -5.20
CA THR A 56 -25.97 -13.61 -5.21
C THR A 56 -26.64 -13.49 -3.83
N SER A 57 -25.88 -13.51 -2.74
CA SER A 57 -26.41 -13.46 -1.37
C SER A 57 -26.38 -12.05 -0.79
N PRO A 58 -27.54 -11.49 -0.35
CA PRO A 58 -27.59 -10.15 0.26
C PRO A 58 -26.72 -10.01 1.53
N HIS A 59 -26.56 -11.09 2.28
CA HIS A 59 -25.72 -11.08 3.49
C HIS A 59 -24.23 -10.97 3.17
N VAL A 60 -23.78 -11.60 2.07
CA VAL A 60 -22.39 -11.49 1.62
C VAL A 60 -22.12 -10.11 1.05
N GLU A 61 -23.06 -9.55 0.29
CA GLU A 61 -22.97 -8.16 -0.21
C GLU A 61 -22.80 -7.16 0.95
N LEU A 62 -23.66 -7.24 1.97
CA LEU A 62 -23.56 -6.38 3.16
C LEU A 62 -22.21 -6.57 3.88
N ALA A 63 -21.74 -7.80 4.05
CA ALA A 63 -20.48 -8.09 4.70
C ALA A 63 -19.28 -7.49 3.93
N VAL A 64 -19.28 -7.60 2.59
CA VAL A 64 -18.24 -7.02 1.72
C VAL A 64 -18.23 -5.49 1.83
N HIS A 65 -19.40 -4.84 1.81
CA HIS A 65 -19.52 -3.39 1.97
C HIS A 65 -18.99 -2.93 3.34
N LEU A 66 -19.45 -3.54 4.42
CA LEU A 66 -19.00 -3.22 5.76
C LEU A 66 -17.47 -3.42 5.91
N PHE A 67 -16.96 -4.52 5.36
CA PHE A 67 -15.51 -4.77 5.36
C PHE A 67 -14.75 -3.70 4.60
N ALA A 68 -15.20 -3.34 3.40
CA ALA A 68 -14.56 -2.32 2.58
C ALA A 68 -14.55 -0.96 3.28
N ASP A 69 -15.69 -0.53 3.84
CA ASP A 69 -15.81 0.74 4.56
C ASP A 69 -14.90 0.80 5.79
N LEU A 70 -14.87 -0.28 6.58
CA LEU A 70 -13.99 -0.36 7.76
C LEU A 70 -12.52 -0.39 7.36
N ALA A 71 -12.16 -1.13 6.32
CA ALA A 71 -10.79 -1.20 5.80
C ALA A 71 -10.31 0.16 5.30
N LEU A 72 -11.14 0.88 4.54
CA LEU A 72 -10.85 2.22 4.06
C LEU A 72 -10.71 3.21 5.22
N ALA A 73 -11.64 3.19 6.17
CA ALA A 73 -11.62 4.09 7.33
C ALA A 73 -10.37 3.86 8.19
N THR A 74 -10.03 2.61 8.49
CA THR A 74 -8.83 2.29 9.31
C THR A 74 -7.54 2.64 8.59
N SER A 75 -7.43 2.38 7.29
CA SER A 75 -6.27 2.77 6.47
C SER A 75 -6.13 4.29 6.40
N PHE A 76 -7.24 5.00 6.14
CA PHE A 76 -7.24 6.45 6.11
C PHE A 76 -6.78 7.06 7.44
N LEU A 77 -7.33 6.60 8.56
CA LEU A 77 -6.95 7.09 9.88
C LEU A 77 -5.48 6.82 10.19
N GLY A 78 -4.98 5.63 9.88
CA GLY A 78 -3.57 5.27 10.12
C GLY A 78 -2.60 6.15 9.33
N VAL A 79 -2.85 6.33 8.02
CA VAL A 79 -2.01 7.17 7.16
C VAL A 79 -2.14 8.65 7.53
N ALA A 80 -3.37 9.12 7.78
CA ALA A 80 -3.64 10.52 8.12
C ALA A 80 -2.96 10.93 9.44
N LEU A 81 -3.02 10.08 10.48
CA LEU A 81 -2.31 10.33 11.74
C LEU A 81 -0.80 10.36 11.56
N GLY A 82 -0.24 9.38 10.84
CA GLY A 82 1.19 9.35 10.57
C GLY A 82 1.68 10.56 9.79
N LEU A 83 0.92 11.00 8.77
CA LEU A 83 1.23 12.19 8.00
C LEU A 83 1.09 13.47 8.83
N PHE A 84 0.05 13.55 9.67
CA PHE A 84 -0.19 14.69 10.56
C PHE A 84 0.99 14.87 11.52
N ASP A 85 1.42 13.81 12.19
CA ASP A 85 2.54 13.85 13.13
C ASP A 85 3.85 14.20 12.40
N TYR A 86 4.10 13.60 11.24
CA TYR A 86 5.27 13.91 10.42
C TYR A 86 5.31 15.38 9.99
N LEU A 87 4.19 15.95 9.53
CA LEU A 87 4.11 17.35 9.12
C LEU A 87 4.22 18.31 10.32
N ALA A 88 3.66 17.93 11.46
CA ALA A 88 3.82 18.71 12.71
C ALA A 88 5.29 18.84 13.10
N ASP A 89 6.04 17.73 13.03
CA ASP A 89 7.48 17.72 13.33
C ASP A 89 8.28 18.44 12.26
N LEU A 90 7.98 18.22 10.98
CA LEU A 90 8.70 18.83 9.85
C LEU A 90 8.60 20.35 9.88
N PHE A 91 7.42 20.89 10.18
CA PHE A 91 7.19 22.34 10.26
C PHE A 91 7.43 22.90 11.66
N GLN A 92 7.96 22.10 12.59
CA GLN A 92 8.23 22.49 13.98
C GLN A 92 7.05 23.21 14.63
N ARG A 93 5.83 22.75 14.35
CA ARG A 93 4.60 23.40 14.84
C ARG A 93 4.46 23.20 16.34
N ARG A 94 4.27 24.31 17.06
CA ARG A 94 3.99 24.26 18.49
C ARG A 94 2.69 23.47 18.76
N ASN A 95 2.67 22.75 19.85
CA ASN A 95 1.49 21.97 20.29
C ASN A 95 0.39 22.93 20.85
N SER A 96 0.00 23.91 20.03
CA SER A 96 -1.07 24.87 20.27
C SER A 96 -2.28 24.53 19.40
N VAL A 97 -3.46 24.99 19.78
CA VAL A 97 -4.69 24.77 18.99
C VAL A 97 -4.52 25.27 17.56
N THR A 98 -3.96 26.46 17.37
CA THR A 98 -3.70 27.04 16.05
C THR A 98 -2.69 26.23 15.24
N GLY A 99 -1.60 25.74 15.88
CA GLY A 99 -0.60 24.89 15.22
C GLY A 99 -1.21 23.56 14.74
N ARG A 100 -2.02 22.93 15.55
CA ARG A 100 -2.72 21.69 15.20
C ARG A 100 -3.74 21.90 14.07
N LEU A 101 -4.48 23.01 14.08
CA LEU A 101 -5.42 23.34 13.02
C LEU A 101 -4.71 23.57 11.68
N GLN A 102 -3.58 24.29 11.69
CA GLN A 102 -2.77 24.51 10.50
C GLN A 102 -2.18 23.19 9.96
N THR A 103 -1.66 22.33 10.84
CA THR A 103 -1.17 21.01 10.44
C THR A 103 -2.30 20.17 9.86
N GLY A 104 -3.48 20.16 10.49
CA GLY A 104 -4.67 19.49 9.97
C GLY A 104 -5.07 20.00 8.59
N ALA A 105 -5.10 21.30 8.39
CA ALA A 105 -5.40 21.88 7.08
C ALA A 105 -4.41 21.39 6.00
N ILE A 106 -3.10 21.44 6.28
CA ILE A 106 -2.07 20.96 5.34
C ILE A 106 -2.17 19.45 5.10
N THR A 107 -2.57 18.69 6.11
CA THR A 107 -2.72 17.23 5.99
C THR A 107 -3.93 16.84 5.15
N PHE A 108 -5.08 17.50 5.35
CA PHE A 108 -6.36 17.06 4.82
C PHE A 108 -6.83 17.83 3.57
N LEU A 109 -6.48 19.13 3.42
CA LEU A 109 -6.94 19.90 2.27
C LEU A 109 -6.40 19.41 0.92
N PRO A 110 -5.12 19.08 0.76
CA PRO A 110 -4.61 18.61 -0.53
C PRO A 110 -5.26 17.29 -0.99
N PRO A 111 -5.37 16.23 -0.14
CA PRO A 111 -6.10 15.03 -0.54
C PRO A 111 -7.59 15.27 -0.83
N LEU A 112 -8.24 16.14 -0.06
CA LEU A 112 -9.64 16.52 -0.29
C LEU A 112 -9.81 17.24 -1.64
N ALA A 113 -8.96 18.21 -1.92
CA ALA A 113 -8.98 18.92 -3.20
C ALA A 113 -8.75 17.94 -4.37
N PHE A 114 -7.77 17.03 -4.23
CA PHE A 114 -7.52 16.01 -5.25
C PHE A 114 -8.75 15.11 -5.46
N ALA A 115 -9.40 14.66 -4.39
CA ALA A 115 -10.59 13.82 -4.47
C ALA A 115 -11.77 14.54 -5.15
N LEU A 116 -11.94 15.84 -4.90
CA LEU A 116 -13.02 16.64 -5.49
C LEU A 116 -12.78 16.98 -6.95
N PHE A 117 -11.56 17.37 -7.32
CA PHE A 117 -11.25 17.83 -8.68
C PHE A 117 -10.81 16.70 -9.61
N TYR A 118 -10.33 15.58 -9.07
CA TYR A 118 -9.80 14.46 -9.86
C TYR A 118 -10.22 13.09 -9.31
N PRO A 119 -11.54 12.80 -9.25
CA PRO A 119 -12.05 11.56 -8.62
C PRO A 119 -11.56 10.28 -9.32
N ARG A 120 -11.25 10.33 -10.62
CA ARG A 120 -10.70 9.18 -11.36
C ARG A 120 -9.20 8.97 -11.14
N GLY A 121 -8.52 9.90 -10.49
CA GLY A 121 -7.08 9.83 -10.24
C GLY A 121 -6.66 8.92 -9.08
N PHE A 122 -7.61 8.30 -8.36
CA PHE A 122 -7.32 7.47 -7.20
C PHE A 122 -6.38 6.30 -7.55
N VAL A 123 -6.68 5.54 -8.60
CA VAL A 123 -5.88 4.37 -9.01
C VAL A 123 -4.48 4.80 -9.44
N MET A 124 -4.38 5.91 -10.18
CA MET A 124 -3.10 6.49 -10.60
C MET A 124 -2.27 6.96 -9.39
N ALA A 125 -2.90 7.67 -8.45
CA ALA A 125 -2.24 8.11 -7.23
C ALA A 125 -1.74 6.92 -6.39
N LEU A 126 -2.54 5.85 -6.29
CA LEU A 126 -2.17 4.61 -5.61
C LEU A 126 -0.95 3.94 -6.29
N GLY A 127 -0.91 3.93 -7.62
CA GLY A 127 0.24 3.44 -8.38
C GLY A 127 1.53 4.20 -8.08
N TYR A 128 1.49 5.53 -8.10
CA TYR A 128 2.66 6.35 -7.72
C TYR A 128 3.06 6.18 -6.25
N ALA A 129 2.08 6.01 -5.34
CA ALA A 129 2.36 5.68 -3.95
C ALA A 129 3.05 4.32 -3.83
N GLY A 130 2.66 3.33 -4.64
CA GLY A 130 3.32 2.03 -4.74
C GLY A 130 4.78 2.14 -5.20
N VAL A 131 5.08 3.00 -6.18
CA VAL A 131 6.46 3.29 -6.60
C VAL A 131 7.26 3.89 -5.44
N ALA A 132 6.75 4.91 -4.77
CA ALA A 132 7.42 5.52 -3.62
C ALA A 132 7.67 4.51 -2.50
N LEU A 133 6.68 3.67 -2.19
CA LEU A 133 6.80 2.59 -1.21
C LEU A 133 7.87 1.57 -1.62
N SER A 134 7.94 1.18 -2.89
CA SER A 134 8.95 0.25 -3.41
C SER A 134 10.37 0.81 -3.25
N ILE A 135 10.55 2.11 -3.49
CA ILE A 135 11.84 2.77 -3.26
C ILE A 135 12.21 2.74 -1.77
N LEU A 136 11.28 3.13 -0.90
CA LEU A 136 11.53 3.30 0.54
C LEU A 136 11.63 1.96 1.29
N ALA A 137 10.81 0.97 0.92
CA ALA A 137 10.71 -0.29 1.65
C ALA A 137 11.56 -1.43 1.05
N LEU A 138 11.87 -1.40 -0.25
CA LEU A 138 12.63 -2.46 -0.92
C LEU A 138 14.01 -1.99 -1.38
N LEU A 139 14.10 -0.91 -2.16
CA LEU A 139 15.38 -0.49 -2.73
C LEU A 139 16.31 0.10 -1.66
N LEU A 140 15.83 1.08 -0.90
CA LEU A 140 16.66 1.77 0.09
C LEU A 140 17.18 0.82 1.19
N PRO A 141 16.35 -0.02 1.85
CA PRO A 141 16.84 -0.94 2.87
C PRO A 141 17.80 -2.00 2.32
N SER A 142 17.59 -2.49 1.09
CA SER A 142 18.50 -3.47 0.49
C SER A 142 19.87 -2.85 0.19
N LEU A 143 19.93 -1.60 -0.29
CA LEU A 143 21.18 -0.86 -0.50
C LEU A 143 21.90 -0.54 0.82
N LEU A 144 21.14 -0.10 1.82
CA LEU A 144 21.70 0.18 3.16
C LEU A 144 22.26 -1.09 3.80
N ALA A 145 21.54 -2.20 3.70
CA ALA A 145 22.00 -3.48 4.20
C ALA A 145 23.24 -3.97 3.44
N TRP A 146 23.30 -3.74 2.13
CA TRP A 146 24.49 -4.07 1.32
C TRP A 146 25.70 -3.27 1.79
N LYS A 147 25.56 -1.94 1.88
CA LYS A 147 26.64 -1.04 2.31
C LYS A 147 27.10 -1.33 3.75
N SER A 148 26.17 -1.54 4.66
CA SER A 148 26.45 -1.91 6.05
C SER A 148 27.24 -3.23 6.14
N ARG A 149 26.93 -4.22 5.29
CA ARG A 149 27.67 -5.49 5.25
C ARG A 149 29.10 -5.33 4.74
N GLN A 150 29.37 -4.32 3.90
CA GLN A 150 30.73 -4.03 3.44
C GLN A 150 31.56 -3.32 4.50
N GLN A 151 30.98 -2.37 5.21
CA GLN A 151 31.67 -1.56 6.19
C GLN A 151 31.90 -2.26 7.53
N HIS A 152 30.94 -3.09 7.97
CA HIS A 152 30.96 -3.76 9.27
C HIS A 152 31.00 -5.29 9.10
N ALA A 153 32.08 -5.82 8.53
CA ALA A 153 32.17 -7.23 8.16
C ALA A 153 32.02 -8.23 9.32
N ARG A 154 32.26 -7.83 10.57
CA ARG A 154 32.32 -8.73 11.73
C ARG A 154 31.39 -8.41 12.90
N GLN A 155 30.66 -7.29 12.91
CA GLN A 155 29.84 -6.89 14.07
C GLN A 155 28.36 -6.78 13.71
N GLY A 156 27.50 -7.45 14.46
CA GLY A 156 26.06 -7.31 14.43
C GLY A 156 25.26 -8.50 13.90
N TYR A 157 23.94 -8.46 14.14
CA TYR A 157 22.98 -9.46 13.68
C TYR A 157 22.81 -9.39 12.15
N ARG A 158 22.93 -10.54 11.48
CA ARG A 158 22.69 -10.66 10.04
C ARG A 158 21.54 -11.62 9.77
N VAL A 159 20.66 -11.22 8.87
CA VAL A 159 19.59 -12.10 8.36
C VAL A 159 20.22 -13.17 7.47
N ALA A 160 19.78 -14.43 7.64
CA ALA A 160 20.15 -15.54 6.75
C ALA A 160 19.68 -15.22 5.31
N GLY A 161 20.46 -15.68 4.30
CA GLY A 161 20.17 -15.41 2.89
C GLY A 161 21.23 -14.57 2.17
N GLY A 162 22.17 -13.98 2.91
CA GLY A 162 23.36 -13.35 2.35
C GLY A 162 23.12 -12.26 1.31
N LYS A 163 24.02 -12.16 0.33
CA LYS A 163 23.92 -11.26 -0.82
C LYS A 163 22.77 -11.61 -1.79
N PRO A 164 22.50 -12.91 -2.10
CA PRO A 164 21.43 -13.24 -3.05
C PRO A 164 20.06 -12.77 -2.60
N LEU A 165 19.73 -12.86 -1.30
CA LEU A 165 18.46 -12.34 -0.78
C LEU A 165 18.31 -10.83 -1.00
N LEU A 166 19.38 -10.06 -0.80
CA LEU A 166 19.35 -8.61 -1.06
C LEU A 166 19.14 -8.30 -2.54
N CYS A 167 19.79 -9.07 -3.44
CA CYS A 167 19.60 -8.90 -4.88
C CYS A 167 18.15 -9.23 -5.29
N ILE A 168 17.56 -10.29 -4.74
CA ILE A 168 16.15 -10.65 -5.02
C ILE A 168 15.22 -9.52 -4.57
N VAL A 169 15.35 -9.03 -3.33
CA VAL A 169 14.52 -7.95 -2.81
C VAL A 169 14.68 -6.68 -3.66
N PHE A 170 15.90 -6.33 -4.02
CA PHE A 170 16.18 -5.19 -4.89
C PHE A 170 15.54 -5.35 -6.27
N ALA A 171 15.72 -6.52 -6.90
CA ALA A 171 15.14 -6.84 -8.20
C ALA A 171 13.60 -6.79 -8.17
N CYS A 172 12.97 -7.33 -7.13
CA CYS A 172 11.51 -7.21 -6.94
C CYS A 172 11.07 -5.74 -6.90
N GLY A 173 11.78 -4.88 -6.16
CA GLY A 173 11.48 -3.45 -6.12
C GLY A 173 11.59 -2.78 -7.49
N VAL A 174 12.63 -3.11 -8.26
CA VAL A 174 12.79 -2.60 -9.64
C VAL A 174 11.68 -3.09 -10.55
N VAL A 175 11.33 -4.37 -10.48
CA VAL A 175 10.23 -4.96 -11.29
C VAL A 175 8.91 -4.26 -11.01
N ILE A 176 8.56 -4.03 -9.74
CA ILE A 176 7.33 -3.32 -9.37
C ILE A 176 7.29 -1.92 -9.99
N ILE A 177 8.40 -1.19 -9.94
CA ILE A 177 8.50 0.16 -10.52
C ILE A 177 8.35 0.10 -12.03
N LEU A 178 9.04 -0.83 -12.70
CA LEU A 178 8.96 -0.98 -14.17
C LEU A 178 7.55 -1.34 -14.62
N VAL A 179 6.90 -2.28 -13.95
CA VAL A 179 5.53 -2.69 -14.26
C VAL A 179 4.58 -1.50 -14.11
N GLN A 180 4.72 -0.69 -13.06
CA GLN A 180 3.90 0.50 -12.88
C GLN A 180 4.04 1.50 -14.04
N PHE A 181 5.25 1.74 -14.53
CA PHE A 181 5.49 2.64 -15.66
C PHE A 181 5.07 2.07 -17.02
N LEU A 182 4.96 0.73 -17.15
CA LEU A 182 4.48 0.08 -18.36
C LEU A 182 2.94 0.07 -18.46
N ILE A 183 2.25 0.13 -17.31
CA ILE A 183 0.78 0.05 -17.22
C ILE A 183 0.15 1.47 -17.10
N ALA A 184 0.91 2.45 -16.60
CA ALA A 184 0.45 3.84 -16.44
C ALA A 184 0.42 4.58 -17.78
#